data_1979b7f9c51a815d937bf8601407ddd0
#
_entry.id   1979b7f9c51a815d937bf8601407ddd0
#
_cell.length_a   1.000
_cell.length_b   1.000
_cell.length_c   1.000
_cell.angle_alpha   90.00
_cell.angle_beta   90.00
_cell.angle_gamma   90.00
#
_symmetry.space_group_name_H-M   'P 1'
#
loop_
_entity.id
_entity.type
_entity.pdbx_description
1 polymer ?
#
loop_
_entity_poly.entity_id
_entity_poly.type
_entity_poly.pdbx_seq_one_letter_code
_entity_poly.pdbx_strand_id
1 'polypeptide(L)'
;MTELVQEGTMKWILLLGLVSALGFLLLRMAQAGELSKVGQKAPDFSLYDQERHQHALLDYAGKWLVLYFYPKDDTPGCTQEACNFRDDLHQLTALGAAVVGVSMDDSSSHAEFAKKYHLPFPLLAGKDSDVAERYGVMLNLGIFKMARRYTFLINPQGNISKVYEKVDTSRHSKEIISDLKILISASAARQ
;
A
#
# COMPACT_ATOMS: atom_id res chain seq x y z
N MET A 1 11.56 59.19 8.13
CA MET A 1 10.36 58.71 7.39
C MET A 1 10.59 57.39 6.60
N THR A 2 11.81 57.03 6.33
CA THR A 2 12.20 55.79 5.56
C THR A 2 12.17 54.51 6.40
N GLU A 3 12.46 54.54 7.69
CA GLU A 3 12.51 53.33 8.54
C GLU A 3 11.12 52.71 8.82
N LEU A 4 10.09 53.53 9.01
CA LEU A 4 8.72 53.03 9.27
C LEU A 4 8.08 52.28 8.07
N VAL A 5 8.48 52.64 6.86
CA VAL A 5 8.00 51.97 5.63
C VAL A 5 8.66 50.62 5.45
N GLN A 6 9.92 50.46 5.87
CA GLN A 6 10.69 49.20 5.72
C GLN A 6 10.22 48.14 6.71
N GLU A 7 9.84 48.49 7.93
CA GLU A 7 9.26 47.54 8.91
C GLU A 7 7.89 47.00 8.47
N GLY A 8 7.06 47.83 7.84
CA GLY A 8 5.75 47.42 7.33
C GLY A 8 5.86 46.41 6.21
N THR A 9 6.73 46.63 5.24
CA THR A 9 6.91 45.71 4.09
C THR A 9 7.48 44.35 4.52
N MET A 10 8.40 44.31 5.47
CA MET A 10 8.99 43.10 5.99
C MET A 10 7.97 42.25 6.76
N LYS A 11 7.06 42.83 7.51
CA LYS A 11 5.97 42.13 8.22
C LYS A 11 4.97 41.50 7.24
N TRP A 12 4.64 42.18 6.15
CA TRP A 12 3.75 41.65 5.11
C TRP A 12 4.38 40.49 4.34
N ILE A 13 5.68 40.54 4.04
CA ILE A 13 6.41 39.44 3.37
C ILE A 13 6.45 38.19 4.28
N LEU A 14 6.69 38.37 5.58
CA LEU A 14 6.68 37.27 6.55
C LEU A 14 5.27 36.66 6.71
N LEU A 15 4.22 37.46 6.74
CA LEU A 15 2.83 37.01 6.79
C LEU A 15 2.44 36.22 5.52
N LEU A 16 2.78 36.70 4.34
CA LEU A 16 2.54 35.98 3.08
C LEU A 16 3.31 34.66 3.00
N GLY A 17 4.56 34.66 3.48
CA GLY A 17 5.35 33.42 3.61
C GLY A 17 4.72 32.40 4.55
N LEU A 18 4.20 32.85 5.69
CA LEU A 18 3.52 31.98 6.68
C LEU A 18 2.21 31.41 6.13
N VAL A 19 1.41 32.22 5.44
CA VAL A 19 0.14 31.80 4.81
C VAL A 19 0.40 30.81 3.68
N SER A 20 1.43 31.02 2.87
CA SER A 20 1.79 30.08 1.80
C SER A 20 2.32 28.74 2.36
N ALA A 21 3.15 28.78 3.42
CA ALA A 21 3.65 27.58 4.08
C ALA A 21 2.52 26.79 4.77
N LEU A 22 1.58 27.50 5.43
CA LEU A 22 0.41 26.88 6.05
C LEU A 22 -0.53 26.29 4.99
N GLY A 23 -0.75 26.99 3.88
CA GLY A 23 -1.54 26.51 2.75
C GLY A 23 -0.92 25.24 2.13
N PHE A 24 0.41 25.21 1.94
CA PHE A 24 1.13 24.04 1.45
C PHE A 24 1.07 22.87 2.43
N LEU A 25 1.16 23.13 3.74
CA LEU A 25 1.04 22.12 4.80
C LEU A 25 -0.38 21.54 4.84
N LEU A 26 -1.41 22.38 4.73
CA LEU A 26 -2.81 21.95 4.68
C LEU A 26 -3.12 21.14 3.42
N LEU A 27 -2.56 21.51 2.25
CA LEU A 27 -2.67 20.69 1.03
C LEU A 27 -2.01 19.30 1.20
N ARG A 28 -0.85 19.25 1.84
CA ARG A 28 -0.17 17.98 2.16
C ARG A 28 -0.98 17.13 3.15
N MET A 29 -1.60 17.74 4.15
CA MET A 29 -2.46 17.03 5.11
C MET A 29 -3.77 16.55 4.48
N ALA A 30 -4.32 17.25 3.50
CA ALA A 30 -5.53 16.83 2.78
C ALA A 30 -5.29 15.62 1.84
N GLN A 31 -4.02 15.37 1.44
CA GLN A 31 -3.65 14.20 0.63
C GLN A 31 -3.27 12.97 1.48
N ALA A 32 -3.07 13.12 2.78
CA ALA A 32 -2.80 12.03 3.69
C ALA A 32 -4.10 11.32 4.05
N GLY A 33 -4.36 10.15 3.44
CA GLY A 33 -5.42 9.26 3.85
C GLY A 33 -6.58 9.05 2.87
N GLU A 34 -6.57 9.65 1.68
CA GLU A 34 -7.56 9.27 0.66
C GLU A 34 -7.21 7.89 0.08
N LEU A 35 -8.22 7.00 0.02
CA LEU A 35 -8.05 5.67 -0.57
C LEU A 35 -7.63 5.77 -2.02
N SER A 36 -6.54 5.09 -2.36
CA SER A 36 -6.07 5.00 -3.75
C SER A 36 -7.10 4.30 -4.63
N LYS A 37 -7.39 4.88 -5.81
CA LYS A 37 -8.52 4.49 -6.66
C LYS A 37 -8.08 3.75 -7.92
N VAL A 38 -8.99 2.98 -8.48
CA VAL A 38 -8.81 2.34 -9.79
C VAL A 38 -8.47 3.38 -10.86
N GLY A 39 -7.50 3.07 -11.71
CA GLY A 39 -6.98 3.93 -12.77
C GLY A 39 -5.83 4.85 -12.34
N GLN A 40 -5.62 5.04 -11.05
CA GLN A 40 -4.48 5.82 -10.55
C GLN A 40 -3.18 5.01 -10.59
N LYS A 41 -2.06 5.72 -10.66
CA LYS A 41 -0.74 5.16 -10.40
C LYS A 41 -0.69 4.67 -8.96
N ALA A 42 -0.22 3.44 -8.75
CA ALA A 42 0.00 2.92 -7.41
C ALA A 42 1.07 3.77 -6.70
N PRO A 43 0.86 4.18 -5.43
CA PRO A 43 1.88 4.86 -4.65
C PRO A 43 3.14 4.01 -4.53
N ASP A 44 4.30 4.62 -4.73
CA ASP A 44 5.58 3.92 -4.58
C ASP A 44 5.80 3.45 -3.14
N PHE A 45 6.54 2.37 -2.98
CA PHE A 45 7.02 1.91 -1.68
C PHE A 45 8.46 1.41 -1.80
N SER A 46 9.14 1.38 -0.67
CA SER A 46 10.45 0.75 -0.52
C SER A 46 10.54 0.25 0.93
N LEU A 47 10.33 -1.05 1.12
CA LEU A 47 10.15 -1.68 2.42
C LEU A 47 10.99 -2.96 2.51
N TYR A 48 11.32 -3.37 3.73
CA TYR A 48 12.02 -4.64 3.99
C TYR A 48 11.03 -5.77 4.24
N ASP A 49 11.35 -6.96 3.71
CA ASP A 49 10.61 -8.18 3.97
C ASP A 49 11.06 -8.89 5.27
N GLN A 50 10.56 -10.10 5.50
CA GLN A 50 10.88 -10.99 6.61
C GLN A 50 12.34 -11.46 6.63
N GLU A 51 13.04 -11.41 5.49
CA GLU A 51 14.46 -11.78 5.33
C GLU A 51 15.36 -10.55 5.27
N ARG A 52 14.80 -9.35 5.46
CA ARG A 52 15.45 -8.05 5.33
C ARG A 52 15.94 -7.73 3.93
N HIS A 53 15.35 -8.34 2.91
CA HIS A 53 15.53 -7.88 1.54
C HIS A 53 14.62 -6.68 1.28
N GLN A 54 15.16 -5.68 0.60
CA GLN A 54 14.39 -4.49 0.24
C GLN A 54 13.57 -4.76 -1.01
N HIS A 55 12.28 -4.41 -0.96
CA HIS A 55 11.35 -4.49 -2.07
C HIS A 55 10.80 -3.10 -2.38
N ALA A 56 10.80 -2.73 -3.65
CA ALA A 56 10.17 -1.52 -4.16
C ALA A 56 9.04 -1.86 -5.14
N LEU A 57 8.11 -0.95 -5.35
CA LEU A 57 7.06 -1.14 -6.36
C LEU A 57 7.64 -1.44 -7.75
N LEU A 58 8.79 -0.84 -8.08
CA LEU A 58 9.47 -1.01 -9.36
C LEU A 58 9.95 -2.45 -9.61
N ASP A 59 10.23 -3.24 -8.57
CA ASP A 59 10.67 -4.64 -8.69
C ASP A 59 9.58 -5.54 -9.28
N TYR A 60 8.34 -5.06 -9.28
CA TYR A 60 7.16 -5.72 -9.81
C TYR A 60 6.73 -5.17 -11.18
N ALA A 61 7.51 -4.26 -11.78
CA ALA A 61 7.23 -3.73 -13.12
C ALA A 61 7.15 -4.88 -14.15
N GLY A 62 6.18 -4.81 -15.06
CA GLY A 62 5.95 -5.86 -16.05
C GLY A 62 5.17 -7.08 -15.54
N LYS A 63 4.82 -7.14 -14.26
CA LYS A 63 4.02 -8.20 -13.64
C LYS A 63 2.73 -7.63 -13.05
N TRP A 64 1.72 -8.46 -12.91
CA TRP A 64 0.61 -8.17 -12.02
C TRP A 64 1.10 -8.23 -10.57
N LEU A 65 0.64 -7.33 -9.72
CA LEU A 65 0.95 -7.33 -8.30
C LEU A 65 -0.34 -7.36 -7.47
N VAL A 66 -0.47 -8.39 -6.65
CA VAL A 66 -1.47 -8.50 -5.58
C VAL A 66 -0.82 -7.92 -4.32
N LEU A 67 -1.09 -6.65 -4.04
CA LEU A 67 -0.60 -5.95 -2.84
C LEU A 67 -1.72 -5.94 -1.80
N TYR A 68 -1.63 -6.81 -0.78
CA TYR A 68 -2.64 -6.89 0.25
C TYR A 68 -2.16 -6.31 1.57
N PHE A 69 -2.95 -5.39 2.12
CA PHE A 69 -2.76 -4.82 3.45
C PHE A 69 -3.59 -5.61 4.46
N TYR A 70 -3.00 -5.92 5.60
CA TYR A 70 -3.67 -6.66 6.66
C TYR A 70 -3.34 -6.09 8.04
N PRO A 71 -4.24 -6.26 9.05
CA PRO A 71 -4.09 -5.63 10.37
C PRO A 71 -2.87 -6.05 11.15
N LYS A 72 -2.60 -7.37 11.25
CA LYS A 72 -1.56 -7.89 12.15
C LYS A 72 -1.25 -9.37 11.87
N ASP A 73 0.03 -9.70 11.99
CA ASP A 73 0.53 -11.08 11.94
C ASP A 73 -0.17 -11.98 12.95
N ASP A 74 -0.26 -13.26 12.58
CA ASP A 74 -0.71 -14.37 13.43
C ASP A 74 -2.12 -14.18 14.06
N THR A 75 -2.95 -13.30 13.49
CA THR A 75 -4.37 -13.22 13.84
C THR A 75 -5.20 -14.15 12.96
N PRO A 76 -6.34 -14.70 13.44
CA PRO A 76 -7.07 -15.76 12.72
C PRO A 76 -7.41 -15.41 11.26
N GLY A 77 -7.96 -14.22 11.01
CA GLY A 77 -8.32 -13.79 9.66
C GLY A 77 -7.11 -13.51 8.75
N CYS A 78 -6.03 -12.93 9.29
CA CYS A 78 -4.79 -12.69 8.52
C CYS A 78 -4.07 -14.00 8.19
N THR A 79 -4.07 -14.94 9.13
CA THR A 79 -3.52 -16.28 8.92
C THR A 79 -4.30 -17.03 7.83
N GLN A 80 -5.64 -17.00 7.88
CA GLN A 80 -6.47 -17.62 6.87
C GLN A 80 -6.19 -17.04 5.48
N GLU A 81 -6.14 -15.72 5.36
CA GLU A 81 -5.87 -15.02 4.10
C GLU A 81 -4.48 -15.37 3.53
N ALA A 82 -3.44 -15.28 4.37
CA ALA A 82 -2.08 -15.61 3.97
C ALA A 82 -1.92 -17.08 3.55
N CYS A 83 -2.53 -18.01 4.28
CA CYS A 83 -2.54 -19.44 3.92
C CYS A 83 -3.27 -19.70 2.60
N ASN A 84 -4.39 -19.02 2.34
CA ASN A 84 -5.09 -19.15 1.07
C ASN A 84 -4.26 -18.60 -0.10
N PHE A 85 -3.54 -17.49 0.07
CA PHE A 85 -2.58 -17.00 -0.93
C PHE A 85 -1.44 -17.97 -1.14
N ARG A 86 -0.89 -18.58 -0.09
CA ARG A 86 0.14 -19.62 -0.19
C ARG A 86 -0.36 -20.80 -1.02
N ASP A 87 -1.53 -21.32 -0.68
CA ASP A 87 -2.08 -22.53 -1.31
C ASP A 87 -2.44 -22.30 -2.78
N ASP A 88 -2.90 -21.12 -3.12
CA ASP A 88 -3.26 -20.71 -4.49
C ASP A 88 -2.10 -20.00 -5.25
N LEU A 89 -0.90 -19.87 -4.66
CA LEU A 89 0.21 -19.09 -5.23
C LEU A 89 0.62 -19.58 -6.62
N HIS A 90 0.59 -20.89 -6.85
CA HIS A 90 0.92 -21.47 -8.15
C HIS A 90 0.00 -20.98 -9.27
N GLN A 91 -1.31 -20.78 -8.98
CA GLN A 91 -2.27 -20.26 -9.94
C GLN A 91 -2.04 -18.77 -10.22
N LEU A 92 -1.74 -17.96 -9.16
CA LEU A 92 -1.43 -16.56 -9.28
C LEU A 92 -0.15 -16.33 -10.11
N THR A 93 0.89 -17.11 -9.81
CA THR A 93 2.16 -17.06 -10.55
C THR A 93 2.00 -17.48 -12.02
N ALA A 94 1.18 -18.49 -12.30
CA ALA A 94 0.86 -18.92 -13.67
C ALA A 94 0.14 -17.81 -14.48
N LEU A 95 -0.58 -16.89 -13.81
CA LEU A 95 -1.19 -15.71 -14.40
C LEU A 95 -0.23 -14.49 -14.47
N GLY A 96 1.06 -14.67 -14.14
CA GLY A 96 2.04 -13.60 -14.11
C GLY A 96 1.89 -12.63 -12.95
N ALA A 97 1.26 -13.06 -11.84
CA ALA A 97 1.05 -12.25 -10.67
C ALA A 97 2.01 -12.59 -9.53
N ALA A 98 2.57 -11.56 -8.90
CA ALA A 98 3.25 -11.64 -7.61
C ALA A 98 2.27 -11.32 -6.48
N VAL A 99 2.51 -11.91 -5.31
CA VAL A 99 1.75 -11.64 -4.07
C VAL A 99 2.70 -11.00 -3.07
N VAL A 100 2.25 -9.91 -2.44
CA VAL A 100 3.00 -9.18 -1.42
C VAL A 100 2.05 -8.74 -0.32
N GLY A 101 2.36 -9.11 0.92
CA GLY A 101 1.63 -8.64 2.10
C GLY A 101 2.29 -7.42 2.73
N VAL A 102 1.49 -6.55 3.32
CA VAL A 102 1.96 -5.37 4.08
C VAL A 102 1.17 -5.25 5.37
N SER A 103 1.85 -5.17 6.50
CA SER A 103 1.24 -4.77 7.77
C SER A 103 2.12 -3.76 8.51
N MET A 104 1.64 -3.29 9.67
CA MET A 104 2.42 -2.39 10.54
C MET A 104 3.30 -3.16 11.53
N ASP A 105 3.46 -4.46 11.35
CA ASP A 105 4.42 -5.27 12.08
C ASP A 105 5.85 -5.05 11.54
N ASP A 106 6.85 -5.51 12.28
CA ASP A 106 8.26 -5.44 11.86
C ASP A 106 8.73 -6.74 11.19
N SER A 107 9.92 -6.71 10.57
CA SER A 107 10.48 -7.87 9.87
C SER A 107 10.68 -9.10 10.75
N SER A 108 10.89 -8.94 12.06
CA SER A 108 11.03 -10.08 12.97
C SER A 108 9.71 -10.78 13.21
N SER A 109 8.62 -10.04 13.37
CA SER A 109 7.25 -10.59 13.45
C SER A 109 6.89 -11.32 12.15
N HIS A 110 7.15 -10.68 11.01
CA HIS A 110 6.94 -11.31 9.70
C HIS A 110 7.75 -12.59 9.50
N ALA A 111 8.99 -12.65 10.00
CA ALA A 111 9.82 -13.86 9.92
C ALA A 111 9.23 -15.03 10.72
N GLU A 112 8.73 -14.76 11.93
CA GLU A 112 8.05 -15.76 12.75
C GLU A 112 6.75 -16.23 12.09
N PHE A 113 5.94 -15.29 11.58
CA PHE A 113 4.67 -15.58 10.91
C PHE A 113 4.90 -16.38 9.63
N ALA A 114 5.82 -15.95 8.75
CA ALA A 114 6.15 -16.65 7.51
C ALA A 114 6.69 -18.07 7.77
N LYS A 115 7.57 -18.22 8.77
CA LYS A 115 8.11 -19.52 9.18
C LYS A 115 7.01 -20.44 9.70
N LYS A 116 6.14 -19.95 10.58
CA LYS A 116 5.07 -20.74 11.23
C LYS A 116 4.08 -21.30 10.22
N TYR A 117 3.75 -20.54 9.18
CA TYR A 117 2.76 -20.90 8.19
C TYR A 117 3.34 -21.24 6.80
N HIS A 118 4.67 -21.31 6.71
CA HIS A 118 5.38 -21.62 5.45
C HIS A 118 4.96 -20.70 4.29
N LEU A 119 4.93 -19.38 4.53
CA LEU A 119 4.54 -18.40 3.53
C LEU A 119 5.71 -18.11 2.57
N PRO A 120 5.60 -18.41 1.26
CA PRO A 120 6.71 -18.33 0.32
C PRO A 120 6.77 -17.00 -0.46
N PHE A 121 6.12 -15.96 0.03
CA PHE A 121 6.06 -14.64 -0.60
C PHE A 121 6.44 -13.53 0.41
N PRO A 122 6.84 -12.35 -0.07
CA PRO A 122 7.25 -11.24 0.78
C PRO A 122 6.12 -10.72 1.67
N LEU A 123 6.44 -10.53 2.95
CA LEU A 123 5.67 -9.75 3.92
C LEU A 123 6.47 -8.50 4.28
N LEU A 124 5.98 -7.34 3.93
CA LEU A 124 6.70 -6.08 4.03
C LEU A 124 6.38 -5.34 5.33
N ALA A 125 7.43 -4.97 6.06
CA ALA A 125 7.35 -4.28 7.33
C ALA A 125 6.99 -2.79 7.13
N GLY A 126 5.75 -2.44 7.42
CA GLY A 126 5.23 -1.08 7.29
C GLY A 126 5.36 -0.22 8.54
N LYS A 127 5.88 -0.75 9.66
CA LYS A 127 5.90 -0.12 10.98
C LYS A 127 6.44 1.31 11.01
N ASP A 128 7.55 1.55 10.32
CA ASP A 128 8.25 2.83 10.29
C ASP A 128 8.06 3.57 8.95
N SER A 129 7.01 3.25 8.22
CA SER A 129 6.73 3.82 6.90
C SER A 129 5.36 4.50 6.83
N ASP A 130 5.18 5.32 5.81
CA ASP A 130 3.94 5.99 5.47
C ASP A 130 3.13 5.25 4.38
N VAL A 131 3.51 4.01 4.05
CA VAL A 131 2.91 3.27 2.94
C VAL A 131 1.40 3.09 3.11
N ALA A 132 0.93 2.73 4.29
CA ALA A 132 -0.48 2.54 4.56
C ALA A 132 -1.27 3.87 4.49
N GLU A 133 -0.66 5.00 4.90
CA GLU A 133 -1.23 6.33 4.70
C GLU A 133 -1.32 6.68 3.21
N ARG A 134 -0.26 6.45 2.43
CA ARG A 134 -0.23 6.76 0.98
C ARG A 134 -1.26 5.97 0.19
N TYR A 135 -1.52 4.73 0.57
CA TYR A 135 -2.59 3.93 -0.02
C TYR A 135 -3.98 4.24 0.55
N GLY A 136 -4.07 5.07 1.59
CA GLY A 136 -5.34 5.45 2.25
C GLY A 136 -5.95 4.34 3.10
N VAL A 137 -5.14 3.38 3.54
CA VAL A 137 -5.59 2.21 4.31
C VAL A 137 -5.15 2.22 5.76
N MET A 138 -4.48 3.28 6.23
CA MET A 138 -4.09 3.42 7.62
C MET A 138 -5.31 3.60 8.51
N LEU A 139 -5.41 2.82 9.57
CA LEU A 139 -6.29 3.05 10.71
C LEU A 139 -5.46 3.56 11.88
N ASN A 140 -5.66 4.83 12.22
CA ASN A 140 -4.99 5.48 13.33
C ASN A 140 -5.99 5.66 14.48
N LEU A 141 -5.77 4.95 15.59
CA LEU A 141 -6.56 5.02 16.82
C LEU A 141 -5.76 5.69 17.96
N GLY A 142 -4.96 6.67 17.64
CA GLY A 142 -4.08 7.38 18.58
C GLY A 142 -2.80 6.60 18.85
N ILE A 143 -2.78 5.83 19.94
CA ILE A 143 -1.61 5.00 20.32
C ILE A 143 -1.48 3.71 19.52
N PHE A 144 -2.54 3.28 18.82
CA PHE A 144 -2.53 2.09 17.97
C PHE A 144 -2.67 2.49 16.51
N LYS A 145 -1.72 2.04 15.69
CA LYS A 145 -1.75 2.16 14.24
C LYS A 145 -1.78 0.76 13.64
N MET A 146 -2.67 0.53 12.67
CA MET A 146 -2.73 -0.72 11.92
C MET A 146 -3.19 -0.44 10.50
N ALA A 147 -2.85 -1.30 9.56
CA ALA A 147 -3.44 -1.27 8.25
C ALA A 147 -4.86 -1.88 8.29
N ARG A 148 -5.79 -1.26 7.58
CA ARG A 148 -7.08 -1.91 7.27
C ARG A 148 -6.85 -3.04 6.29
N ARG A 149 -7.76 -4.01 6.27
CA ARG A 149 -7.72 -5.10 5.29
C ARG A 149 -8.21 -4.61 3.94
N TYR A 150 -7.26 -4.36 3.05
CA TYR A 150 -7.50 -3.91 1.67
C TYR A 150 -6.54 -4.64 0.74
N THR A 151 -6.97 -4.91 -0.48
CA THR A 151 -6.07 -5.44 -1.50
C THR A 151 -6.15 -4.58 -2.75
N PHE A 152 -5.00 -4.27 -3.31
CA PHE A 152 -4.85 -3.56 -4.58
C PHE A 152 -4.30 -4.53 -5.62
N LEU A 153 -5.01 -4.67 -6.73
CA LEU A 153 -4.53 -5.37 -7.89
C LEU A 153 -3.92 -4.36 -8.85
N ILE A 154 -2.60 -4.40 -8.98
CA ILE A 154 -1.79 -3.45 -9.75
C ILE A 154 -1.35 -4.12 -11.04
N ASN A 155 -1.56 -3.46 -12.17
CA ASN A 155 -1.21 -3.98 -13.49
C ASN A 155 0.29 -3.84 -13.80
N PRO A 156 0.78 -4.50 -14.87
CA PRO A 156 2.20 -4.43 -15.27
C PRO A 156 2.75 -3.02 -15.52
N GLN A 157 1.89 -2.04 -15.77
CA GLN A 157 2.25 -0.63 -15.95
C GLN A 157 2.28 0.15 -14.63
N GLY A 158 2.00 -0.50 -13.49
CA GLY A 158 1.98 0.09 -12.16
C GLY A 158 0.73 0.93 -11.86
N ASN A 159 -0.38 0.69 -12.55
CA ASN A 159 -1.65 1.35 -12.25
C ASN A 159 -2.58 0.39 -11.49
N ILE A 160 -3.37 0.94 -10.59
CA ILE A 160 -4.37 0.19 -9.83
C ILE A 160 -5.51 -0.21 -10.77
N SER A 161 -5.74 -1.50 -10.94
CA SER A 161 -6.79 -2.06 -11.79
C SER A 161 -8.02 -2.47 -10.99
N LYS A 162 -7.86 -2.85 -9.73
CA LYS A 162 -8.97 -3.17 -8.83
C LYS A 162 -8.58 -2.89 -7.39
N VAL A 163 -9.56 -2.51 -6.56
CA VAL A 163 -9.42 -2.34 -5.11
C VAL A 163 -10.47 -3.21 -4.43
N TYR A 164 -10.04 -3.99 -3.44
CA TYR A 164 -10.90 -4.81 -2.60
C TYR A 164 -10.98 -4.18 -1.21
N GLU A 165 -12.13 -3.57 -0.92
CA GLU A 165 -12.38 -2.86 0.34
C GLU A 165 -13.02 -3.76 1.40
N LYS A 166 -13.72 -4.80 0.95
CA LYS A 166 -14.41 -5.79 1.77
C LYS A 166 -13.89 -7.17 1.41
N VAL A 167 -12.95 -7.66 2.20
CA VAL A 167 -12.24 -8.90 1.95
C VAL A 167 -12.85 -10.03 2.79
N ASP A 168 -13.33 -11.06 2.12
CA ASP A 168 -13.66 -12.34 2.74
C ASP A 168 -12.41 -13.24 2.69
N THR A 169 -11.71 -13.34 3.81
CA THR A 169 -10.43 -14.06 3.91
C THR A 169 -10.51 -15.52 3.52
N SER A 170 -11.70 -16.13 3.54
CA SER A 170 -11.89 -17.55 3.20
C SER A 170 -11.85 -17.84 1.70
N ARG A 171 -12.07 -16.84 0.84
CA ARG A 171 -12.19 -17.01 -0.62
C ARG A 171 -11.43 -15.95 -1.44
N HIS A 172 -10.74 -15.04 -0.76
CA HIS A 172 -10.14 -13.86 -1.39
C HIS A 172 -9.13 -14.19 -2.50
N SER A 173 -8.26 -15.18 -2.30
CA SER A 173 -7.31 -15.63 -3.32
C SER A 173 -8.01 -16.10 -4.60
N LYS A 174 -9.11 -16.83 -4.48
CA LYS A 174 -9.91 -17.31 -5.62
C LYS A 174 -10.64 -16.20 -6.35
N GLU A 175 -11.14 -15.21 -5.60
CA GLU A 175 -11.73 -14.00 -6.16
C GLU A 175 -10.71 -13.25 -7.02
N ILE A 176 -9.49 -13.03 -6.49
CA ILE A 176 -8.40 -12.36 -7.22
C ILE A 176 -8.00 -13.15 -8.48
N ILE A 177 -7.89 -14.48 -8.39
CA ILE A 177 -7.59 -15.33 -9.56
C ILE A 177 -8.64 -15.16 -10.65
N SER A 178 -9.92 -15.15 -10.28
CA SER A 178 -11.02 -14.92 -11.24
C SER A 178 -10.92 -13.56 -11.92
N ASP A 179 -10.69 -12.50 -11.13
CA ASP A 179 -10.57 -11.14 -11.63
C ASP A 179 -9.33 -10.95 -12.52
N LEU A 180 -8.20 -11.54 -12.15
CA LEU A 180 -6.98 -11.52 -12.96
C LEU A 180 -7.22 -12.13 -14.35
N LYS A 181 -7.90 -13.28 -14.44
CA LYS A 181 -8.24 -13.90 -15.72
C LYS A 181 -9.05 -12.96 -16.62
N ILE A 182 -10.04 -12.26 -16.04
CA ILE A 182 -10.87 -11.29 -16.77
C ILE A 182 -10.03 -10.09 -17.24
N LEU A 183 -9.21 -9.51 -16.34
CA LEU A 183 -8.41 -8.32 -16.64
C LEU A 183 -7.32 -8.59 -17.67
N ILE A 184 -6.67 -9.76 -17.60
CA ILE A 184 -5.67 -10.18 -18.58
C ILE A 184 -6.31 -10.37 -19.96
N SER A 185 -7.46 -11.06 -20.03
CA SER A 185 -8.17 -11.25 -21.29
C SER A 185 -8.63 -9.93 -21.91
N ALA A 186 -9.13 -9.00 -21.08
CA ALA A 186 -9.56 -7.68 -21.54
C ALA A 186 -8.38 -6.79 -21.99
N SER A 187 -7.17 -6.97 -21.43
CA SER A 187 -5.99 -6.24 -21.88
C SER A 187 -5.44 -6.77 -23.19
N ALA A 188 -5.47 -8.08 -23.40
CA ALA A 188 -5.06 -8.71 -24.66
C ALA A 188 -5.97 -8.33 -25.84
N ALA A 189 -7.27 -8.14 -25.59
CA ALA A 189 -8.24 -7.74 -26.62
C ALA A 189 -8.11 -6.25 -27.06
N ARG A 190 -7.28 -5.45 -26.37
CA ARG A 190 -7.05 -4.01 -26.68
C ARG A 190 -5.73 -3.72 -27.39
N GLN A 191 -4.92 -4.74 -27.61
CA GLN A 191 -3.66 -4.69 -28.38
C GLN A 191 -3.87 -5.14 -29.82
#